data_e9f41f555371dd71482db4ae3adb0eec
#
_entry.id   e9f41f555371dd71482db4ae3adb0eec
#
_cell.length_a   1.000
_cell.length_b   1.000
_cell.length_c   1.000
_cell.angle_alpha   90.00
_cell.angle_beta   90.00
_cell.angle_gamma   90.00
#
_symmetry.space_group_name_H-M   'P 1'
#
loop_
_entity.id
_entity.type
_entity.pdbx_description
1 polymer ?
#
loop_
_entity_poly.entity_id
_entity_poly.type
_entity_poly.pdbx_seq_one_letter_code
_entity_poly.pdbx_strand_id
1 'polypeptide(L)'
;MDQRRDDREQPQAGAAGRSLPLSLLGQAFEAAPEGLLVVDSDAAIVATNSALLRMFGYESADVIGKPVEMLLPSRVRQAHEELRDAYLAAPQRRAMGSGRELRARHASGREFSVEIGLNPVSTPQGAMVLASIVDTSERREMEAAFGRIFESATHGMALIDDDGRIALLNEHLATMLGYAHAALMGQRVEVLLPERHRARHGNLMRSFREAPATRRMGVGRDLTARHASGADLAVEIGLSEVRWQGQQMTLATVVDISVRRHIEMELKQANENLREFTRVASHDLKSPLRGIADLVEWVREDLGENPKPAVVRNLERIAERVAGLERLIADLLRYARSEQVDAECVLIDFPALVRDILRVDPLPGGFSLDVSVDAEPLSAPWTPIETVLRNLIANAVKHHDLASGRIAVDFRDDGWYCLMSVTDDGPGIPEHAKERVFRLFRSPGAAKRTGLGLGLALTKRLVEIHGGRMELVSPLLDQRGSSFRVWWPRTPRRTNNG
;
A
#
# COMPACT_ATOMS: atom_id res chain seq x y z
N MET A 1 76.18 -51.61 25.59
CA MET A 1 75.02 -52.08 26.35
C MET A 1 73.97 -51.02 26.17
N ASP A 2 72.93 -51.18 25.47
CA ASP A 2 72.10 -52.37 25.22
C ASP A 2 71.29 -52.17 23.91
N GLN A 3 71.11 -53.23 23.21
CA GLN A 3 70.37 -53.35 21.97
C GLN A 3 68.87 -53.23 22.19
N ARG A 4 68.15 -52.39 21.41
CA ARG A 4 66.74 -52.66 21.15
C ARG A 4 66.43 -52.58 19.66
N ARG A 5 65.91 -53.69 19.24
CA ARG A 5 65.52 -54.10 17.91
C ARG A 5 64.50 -53.13 17.24
N ASP A 6 64.76 -52.97 16.01
CA ASP A 6 63.91 -52.37 14.96
C ASP A 6 62.85 -53.42 14.55
N ASP A 7 61.60 -53.24 14.90
CA ASP A 7 60.47 -54.02 14.37
C ASP A 7 59.71 -53.10 13.39
N ARG A 8 60.05 -53.21 12.15
CA ARG A 8 59.27 -52.66 11.01
C ARG A 8 58.11 -53.60 10.77
N GLU A 9 56.90 -53.24 11.27
CA GLU A 9 55.66 -53.78 10.78
C GLU A 9 55.33 -53.21 9.40
N GLN A 10 55.26 -54.08 8.42
CA GLN A 10 54.73 -53.84 7.08
C GLN A 10 53.22 -53.65 7.18
N PRO A 11 52.62 -52.61 6.55
CA PRO A 11 51.20 -52.55 6.42
C PRO A 11 50.73 -53.62 5.43
N GLN A 12 49.93 -54.53 5.91
CA GLN A 12 49.21 -55.53 5.10
C GLN A 12 48.31 -54.82 4.07
N ALA A 13 48.58 -55.00 2.81
CA ALA A 13 47.67 -54.79 1.70
C ALA A 13 46.50 -55.78 1.77
N GLY A 14 45.31 -55.28 2.05
CA GLY A 14 44.15 -56.18 2.13
C GLY A 14 42.83 -55.45 2.19
N ALA A 15 42.58 -54.52 1.27
CA ALA A 15 41.20 -54.11 0.99
C ALA A 15 40.71 -54.92 -0.23
N ALA A 16 40.40 -56.21 0.00
CA ALA A 16 39.59 -56.99 -0.93
C ALA A 16 38.23 -56.31 -1.07
N GLY A 17 37.98 -55.68 -2.19
CA GLY A 17 36.68 -55.13 -2.51
C GLY A 17 35.59 -56.19 -2.31
N ARG A 18 34.72 -55.96 -1.34
CA ARG A 18 33.49 -56.75 -1.18
C ARG A 18 32.69 -56.57 -2.47
N SER A 19 32.65 -57.61 -3.31
CA SER A 19 31.72 -57.63 -4.44
C SER A 19 30.30 -57.63 -3.90
N LEU A 20 29.54 -56.56 -4.24
CA LEU A 20 28.15 -56.48 -3.87
C LEU A 20 27.37 -57.62 -4.55
N PRO A 21 26.39 -58.23 -3.88
CA PRO A 21 25.52 -59.22 -4.49
C PRO A 21 24.83 -58.64 -5.76
N LEU A 22 24.76 -59.45 -6.82
CA LEU A 22 24.08 -59.01 -8.08
C LEU A 22 22.64 -58.58 -7.87
N SER A 23 21.94 -59.23 -6.89
CA SER A 23 20.59 -58.81 -6.51
C SER A 23 20.50 -57.37 -5.93
N LEU A 24 21.53 -56.96 -5.18
CA LEU A 24 21.57 -55.61 -4.61
C LEU A 24 21.87 -54.55 -5.70
N LEU A 25 22.71 -54.88 -6.68
CA LEU A 25 22.98 -54.00 -7.84
C LEU A 25 21.72 -53.81 -8.69
N GLY A 26 20.95 -54.88 -8.92
CA GLY A 26 19.67 -54.81 -9.62
C GLY A 26 18.65 -53.95 -8.86
N GLN A 27 18.55 -54.10 -7.53
CA GLN A 27 17.69 -53.27 -6.69
C GLN A 27 18.12 -51.79 -6.70
N ALA A 28 19.43 -51.48 -6.69
CA ALA A 28 19.94 -50.13 -6.74
C ALA A 28 19.63 -49.46 -8.12
N PHE A 29 19.72 -50.21 -9.21
CA PHE A 29 19.35 -49.78 -10.57
C PHE A 29 17.84 -49.43 -10.64
N GLU A 30 16.98 -50.30 -10.09
CA GLU A 30 15.54 -50.09 -10.09
C GLU A 30 15.11 -48.96 -9.13
N ALA A 31 15.77 -48.79 -8.00
CA ALA A 31 15.44 -47.78 -7.00
C ALA A 31 15.97 -46.39 -7.34
N ALA A 32 16.78 -46.25 -8.37
CA ALA A 32 17.31 -44.96 -8.78
C ALA A 32 16.18 -43.99 -9.19
N PRO A 33 16.17 -42.74 -8.67
CA PRO A 33 15.14 -41.75 -9.00
C PRO A 33 15.27 -41.23 -10.45
N GLU A 34 16.44 -41.31 -11.02
CA GLU A 34 16.74 -40.96 -12.43
C GLU A 34 16.32 -42.08 -13.34
N GLY A 35 15.94 -41.74 -14.57
CA GLY A 35 15.73 -42.71 -15.63
C GLY A 35 17.06 -43.33 -16.03
N LEU A 36 17.25 -44.65 -15.84
CA LEU A 36 18.45 -45.36 -16.23
C LEU A 36 18.14 -46.29 -17.40
N LEU A 37 19.03 -46.28 -18.39
CA LEU A 37 19.02 -47.25 -19.49
C LEU A 37 20.43 -47.71 -19.82
N VAL A 38 20.54 -48.96 -20.28
CA VAL A 38 21.78 -49.53 -20.76
C VAL A 38 21.58 -49.83 -22.25
N VAL A 39 22.53 -49.40 -23.07
CA VAL A 39 22.58 -49.73 -24.52
C VAL A 39 23.82 -50.55 -24.81
N ASP A 40 23.74 -51.46 -25.79
CA ASP A 40 24.84 -52.25 -26.31
C ASP A 40 25.64 -51.51 -27.40
N SER A 41 26.59 -52.21 -28.02
CA SER A 41 27.40 -51.69 -29.11
C SER A 41 26.59 -51.33 -30.37
N ASP A 42 25.42 -51.92 -30.57
CA ASP A 42 24.52 -51.67 -31.70
C ASP A 42 23.46 -50.60 -31.35
N ALA A 43 23.61 -49.96 -30.18
CA ALA A 43 22.71 -48.96 -29.66
C ALA A 43 21.29 -49.48 -29.35
N ALA A 44 21.12 -50.79 -29.23
CA ALA A 44 19.89 -51.37 -28.77
C ALA A 44 19.77 -51.26 -27.24
N ILE A 45 18.60 -50.96 -26.77
CA ILE A 45 18.31 -50.86 -25.32
C ILE A 45 18.26 -52.28 -24.73
N VAL A 46 19.20 -52.60 -23.82
CA VAL A 46 19.28 -53.90 -23.18
C VAL A 46 18.69 -53.96 -21.79
N ALA A 47 18.66 -52.82 -21.11
CA ALA A 47 18.02 -52.68 -19.77
C ALA A 47 17.51 -51.28 -19.55
N THR A 48 16.40 -51.19 -18.78
CA THR A 48 15.84 -49.92 -18.32
C THR A 48 15.33 -50.09 -16.89
N ASN A 49 15.32 -49.04 -16.09
CA ASN A 49 14.68 -49.03 -14.77
C ASN A 49 13.23 -48.51 -14.87
N SER A 50 12.46 -48.74 -13.79
CA SER A 50 11.06 -48.28 -13.71
C SER A 50 10.90 -46.77 -13.79
N ALA A 51 11.90 -45.96 -13.36
CA ALA A 51 11.87 -44.51 -13.46
C ALA A 51 11.90 -44.04 -14.93
N LEU A 52 12.74 -44.67 -15.78
CA LEU A 52 12.77 -44.35 -17.21
C LEU A 52 11.43 -44.65 -17.89
N LEU A 53 10.87 -45.83 -17.60
CA LEU A 53 9.62 -46.27 -18.19
C LEU A 53 8.46 -45.30 -17.86
N ARG A 54 8.38 -44.90 -16.60
CA ARG A 54 7.39 -43.86 -16.16
C ARG A 54 7.64 -42.52 -16.84
N MET A 55 8.90 -42.06 -16.94
CA MET A 55 9.27 -40.78 -17.52
C MET A 55 8.92 -40.71 -19.02
N PHE A 56 9.12 -41.80 -19.76
CA PHE A 56 8.86 -41.85 -21.18
C PHE A 56 7.49 -42.42 -21.56
N GLY A 57 6.76 -43.01 -20.63
CA GLY A 57 5.42 -43.56 -20.84
C GLY A 57 5.41 -44.85 -21.68
N TYR A 58 6.47 -45.64 -21.60
CA TYR A 58 6.57 -46.93 -22.26
C TYR A 58 6.48 -48.09 -21.26
N GLU A 59 6.10 -49.25 -21.73
CA GLU A 59 6.31 -50.50 -21.01
C GLU A 59 7.67 -51.13 -21.39
N SER A 60 8.24 -51.97 -20.53
CA SER A 60 9.56 -52.57 -20.75
C SER A 60 9.62 -53.35 -22.07
N ALA A 61 8.56 -54.08 -22.43
CA ALA A 61 8.46 -54.84 -23.66
C ALA A 61 8.53 -53.97 -24.93
N ASP A 62 8.16 -52.72 -24.83
CA ASP A 62 8.15 -51.79 -25.99
C ASP A 62 9.50 -51.19 -26.28
N VAL A 63 10.42 -51.17 -25.31
CA VAL A 63 11.71 -50.49 -25.44
C VAL A 63 12.90 -51.44 -25.49
N ILE A 64 12.85 -52.61 -24.84
CA ILE A 64 13.95 -53.56 -24.86
C ILE A 64 14.17 -54.11 -26.27
N GLY A 65 15.45 -54.14 -26.73
CA GLY A 65 15.84 -54.51 -28.07
C GLY A 65 15.56 -53.48 -29.16
N LYS A 66 15.03 -52.32 -28.81
CA LYS A 66 14.79 -51.21 -29.75
C LYS A 66 15.94 -50.21 -29.70
N PRO A 67 16.18 -49.49 -30.85
CA PRO A 67 17.20 -48.46 -30.89
C PRO A 67 16.86 -47.28 -29.97
N VAL A 68 17.87 -46.74 -29.27
CA VAL A 68 17.73 -45.63 -28.35
C VAL A 68 17.12 -44.37 -29.00
N GLU A 69 17.25 -44.25 -30.34
CA GLU A 69 16.69 -43.17 -31.14
C GLU A 69 15.15 -43.07 -31.06
N MET A 70 14.46 -44.17 -30.63
CA MET A 70 13.01 -44.11 -30.40
C MET A 70 12.61 -43.08 -29.33
N LEU A 71 13.51 -42.87 -28.38
CA LEU A 71 13.32 -41.92 -27.26
C LEU A 71 13.59 -40.46 -27.67
N LEU A 72 14.00 -40.22 -28.90
CA LEU A 72 14.35 -38.89 -29.40
C LEU A 72 13.29 -38.33 -30.35
N PRO A 73 13.13 -36.98 -30.42
CA PRO A 73 12.36 -36.32 -31.45
C PRO A 73 12.82 -36.73 -32.85
N SER A 74 11.90 -36.96 -33.78
CA SER A 74 12.19 -37.43 -35.11
C SER A 74 13.21 -36.58 -35.87
N ARG A 75 13.18 -35.26 -35.65
CA ARG A 75 14.08 -34.29 -36.31
C ARG A 75 15.56 -34.43 -35.93
N VAL A 76 15.88 -35.06 -34.80
CA VAL A 76 17.28 -35.17 -34.33
C VAL A 76 17.83 -36.58 -34.41
N ARG A 77 17.04 -37.58 -34.80
CA ARG A 77 17.44 -39.00 -34.84
C ARG A 77 18.65 -39.26 -35.72
N GLN A 78 18.60 -38.78 -36.96
CA GLN A 78 19.70 -38.99 -37.94
C GLN A 78 21.00 -38.34 -37.44
N ALA A 79 20.97 -37.11 -36.96
CA ALA A 79 22.14 -36.45 -36.38
C ALA A 79 22.66 -37.15 -35.11
N HIS A 80 21.77 -37.79 -34.36
CA HIS A 80 22.16 -38.54 -33.17
C HIS A 80 22.90 -39.83 -33.53
N GLU A 81 22.50 -40.52 -34.57
CA GLU A 81 23.20 -41.73 -35.04
C GLU A 81 24.68 -41.44 -35.31
N GLU A 82 25.02 -40.36 -36.03
CA GLU A 82 26.41 -39.95 -36.27
C GLU A 82 27.17 -39.63 -34.97
N LEU A 83 26.52 -38.91 -34.02
CA LEU A 83 27.13 -38.55 -32.75
C LEU A 83 27.33 -39.77 -31.84
N ARG A 84 26.42 -40.73 -31.88
CA ARG A 84 26.48 -41.99 -31.15
C ARG A 84 27.62 -42.85 -31.64
N ASP A 85 27.73 -43.03 -32.98
CA ASP A 85 28.78 -43.84 -33.59
C ASP A 85 30.17 -43.25 -33.28
N ALA A 86 30.31 -41.94 -33.32
CA ALA A 86 31.52 -41.25 -32.90
C ALA A 86 31.82 -41.44 -31.40
N TYR A 87 30.80 -41.49 -30.55
CA TYR A 87 30.94 -41.75 -29.10
C TYR A 87 31.34 -43.21 -28.82
N LEU A 88 30.70 -44.17 -29.48
CA LEU A 88 31.01 -45.60 -29.32
C LEU A 88 32.44 -45.98 -29.81
N ALA A 89 32.99 -45.24 -30.76
CA ALA A 89 34.37 -45.42 -31.21
C ALA A 89 35.41 -45.00 -30.15
N ALA A 90 35.09 -44.07 -29.26
CA ALA A 90 35.97 -43.59 -28.19
C ALA A 90 35.14 -43.22 -26.94
N PRO A 91 34.56 -44.17 -26.23
CA PRO A 91 33.62 -43.92 -25.15
C PRO A 91 34.33 -43.29 -23.92
N GLN A 92 33.83 -42.15 -23.47
CA GLN A 92 34.30 -41.44 -22.27
C GLN A 92 33.12 -41.05 -21.40
N ARG A 93 33.36 -40.98 -20.08
CA ARG A 93 32.35 -40.43 -19.17
C ARG A 93 32.03 -39.00 -19.59
N ARG A 94 30.74 -38.72 -19.85
CA ARG A 94 30.30 -37.43 -20.37
C ARG A 94 28.96 -37.03 -19.82
N ALA A 95 28.89 -35.82 -19.27
CA ALA A 95 27.60 -35.15 -19.02
C ALA A 95 27.19 -34.44 -20.33
N MET A 96 26.00 -34.76 -20.83
CA MET A 96 25.43 -34.11 -22.00
C MET A 96 24.35 -33.11 -21.55
N GLY A 97 24.29 -31.95 -22.21
CA GLY A 97 23.30 -30.94 -21.93
C GLY A 97 23.80 -29.72 -21.13
N SER A 98 25.05 -29.73 -20.64
CA SER A 98 25.67 -28.51 -20.10
C SER A 98 25.84 -27.47 -21.22
N GLY A 99 24.91 -26.50 -21.28
CA GLY A 99 24.87 -25.44 -22.29
C GLY A 99 24.09 -25.74 -23.58
N ARG A 100 23.47 -26.92 -23.73
CA ARG A 100 22.60 -27.27 -24.88
C ARG A 100 21.29 -27.86 -24.37
N GLU A 101 20.18 -27.44 -24.97
CA GLU A 101 18.87 -28.02 -24.71
C GLU A 101 18.79 -29.40 -25.41
N LEU A 102 18.70 -30.46 -24.60
CA LEU A 102 18.39 -31.79 -25.09
C LEU A 102 16.89 -32.04 -24.93
N ARG A 103 16.27 -32.63 -25.96
CA ARG A 103 14.87 -32.99 -25.95
C ARG A 103 14.71 -34.49 -26.10
N ALA A 104 13.86 -35.07 -25.28
CA ALA A 104 13.38 -36.44 -25.37
C ALA A 104 11.94 -36.46 -25.87
N ARG A 105 11.47 -37.62 -26.34
CA ARG A 105 10.12 -37.85 -26.84
C ARG A 105 9.42 -38.92 -26.01
N HIS A 106 8.31 -38.54 -25.38
CA HIS A 106 7.41 -39.45 -24.68
C HIS A 106 6.63 -40.33 -25.68
N ALA A 107 6.14 -41.49 -25.23
CA ALA A 107 5.31 -42.41 -26.04
C ALA A 107 4.08 -41.74 -26.65
N SER A 108 3.46 -40.76 -25.98
CA SER A 108 2.35 -39.95 -26.49
C SER A 108 2.71 -38.99 -27.64
N GLY A 109 4.01 -38.88 -27.96
CA GLY A 109 4.53 -37.90 -28.92
C GLY A 109 4.95 -36.55 -28.34
N ARG A 110 4.66 -36.27 -27.06
CA ARG A 110 5.08 -35.05 -26.34
C ARG A 110 6.61 -35.01 -26.22
N GLU A 111 7.21 -33.87 -26.53
CA GLU A 111 8.63 -33.62 -26.30
C GLU A 111 8.82 -32.93 -24.93
N PHE A 112 9.89 -33.32 -24.23
CA PHE A 112 10.24 -32.76 -22.91
C PHE A 112 11.74 -32.58 -22.79
N SER A 113 12.17 -31.68 -21.88
CA SER A 113 13.58 -31.32 -21.68
C SER A 113 14.28 -32.31 -20.78
N VAL A 114 15.48 -32.76 -21.15
CA VAL A 114 16.25 -33.72 -20.38
C VAL A 114 17.70 -33.32 -20.22
N GLU A 115 18.34 -33.75 -19.15
CA GLU A 115 19.78 -33.83 -18.96
C GLU A 115 20.20 -35.30 -19.02
N ILE A 116 21.30 -35.59 -19.72
CA ILE A 116 21.76 -36.97 -19.98
C ILE A 116 23.19 -37.13 -19.50
N GLY A 117 23.45 -38.13 -18.68
CA GLY A 117 24.80 -38.59 -18.32
C GLY A 117 25.13 -39.89 -19.02
N LEU A 118 26.29 -39.97 -19.69
CA LEU A 118 26.77 -41.20 -20.34
C LEU A 118 27.98 -41.74 -19.61
N ASN A 119 27.92 -43.04 -19.25
CA ASN A 119 29.00 -43.75 -18.57
C ASN A 119 29.27 -45.06 -19.34
N PRO A 120 30.45 -45.25 -19.92
CA PRO A 120 30.81 -46.51 -20.55
C PRO A 120 31.03 -47.59 -19.47
N VAL A 121 30.53 -48.79 -19.75
CA VAL A 121 30.63 -49.98 -18.88
C VAL A 121 31.19 -51.11 -19.72
N SER A 122 32.33 -51.68 -19.28
CA SER A 122 32.90 -52.85 -19.94
C SER A 122 32.29 -54.12 -19.30
N THR A 123 31.71 -54.95 -20.13
CA THR A 123 31.11 -56.22 -19.69
C THR A 123 31.74 -57.41 -20.44
N PRO A 124 31.60 -58.66 -19.92
CA PRO A 124 32.05 -59.83 -20.64
C PRO A 124 31.37 -60.04 -22.00
N GLN A 125 30.20 -59.43 -22.23
CA GLN A 125 29.44 -59.45 -23.47
C GLN A 125 29.81 -58.32 -24.44
N GLY A 126 30.71 -57.41 -24.03
CA GLY A 126 31.14 -56.28 -24.86
C GLY A 126 31.04 -54.94 -24.12
N ALA A 127 31.37 -53.85 -24.85
CA ALA A 127 31.23 -52.52 -24.34
C ALA A 127 29.75 -52.10 -24.34
N MET A 128 29.27 -51.59 -23.22
CA MET A 128 27.91 -51.04 -23.04
C MET A 128 27.97 -49.60 -22.55
N VAL A 129 26.89 -48.86 -22.72
CA VAL A 129 26.77 -47.48 -22.18
C VAL A 129 25.59 -47.42 -21.24
N LEU A 130 25.84 -47.02 -19.99
CA LEU A 130 24.81 -46.64 -19.03
C LEU A 130 24.49 -45.16 -19.23
N ALA A 131 23.28 -44.86 -19.63
CA ALA A 131 22.77 -43.49 -19.67
C ALA A 131 21.88 -43.19 -18.46
N SER A 132 22.14 -42.10 -17.76
CA SER A 132 21.25 -41.52 -16.76
C SER A 132 20.51 -40.32 -17.37
N ILE A 133 19.20 -40.27 -17.19
CA ILE A 133 18.32 -39.26 -17.80
C ILE A 133 17.49 -38.62 -16.68
N VAL A 134 17.54 -37.28 -16.62
CA VAL A 134 16.79 -36.48 -15.67
C VAL A 134 15.85 -35.57 -16.46
N ASP A 135 14.55 -35.61 -16.14
CA ASP A 135 13.57 -34.65 -16.66
C ASP A 135 13.79 -33.28 -16.00
N THR A 136 14.07 -32.26 -16.80
CA THR A 136 14.32 -30.89 -16.34
C THR A 136 13.18 -29.95 -16.72
N SER A 137 12.05 -30.46 -17.19
CA SER A 137 10.93 -29.67 -17.70
C SER A 137 10.36 -28.73 -16.63
N GLU A 138 10.07 -29.27 -15.44
CA GLU A 138 9.49 -28.48 -14.33
C GLU A 138 10.43 -27.34 -13.91
N ARG A 139 11.72 -27.63 -13.76
CA ARG A 139 12.72 -26.60 -13.42
C ARG A 139 12.77 -25.50 -14.46
N ARG A 140 12.78 -25.87 -15.75
CA ARG A 140 12.82 -24.89 -16.86
C ARG A 140 11.54 -24.09 -17.00
N GLU A 141 10.39 -24.74 -16.78
CA GLU A 141 9.09 -24.04 -16.76
C GLU A 141 9.02 -23.00 -15.65
N MET A 142 9.53 -23.32 -14.45
CA MET A 142 9.62 -22.37 -13.34
C MET A 142 10.58 -21.22 -13.66
N GLU A 143 11.75 -21.49 -14.22
CA GLU A 143 12.71 -20.46 -14.63
C GLU A 143 12.10 -19.52 -15.69
N ALA A 144 11.42 -20.08 -16.69
CA ALA A 144 10.75 -19.31 -17.74
C ALA A 144 9.54 -18.51 -17.18
N ALA A 145 8.79 -19.09 -16.25
CA ALA A 145 7.68 -18.39 -15.59
C ALA A 145 8.17 -17.21 -14.74
N PHE A 146 9.24 -17.42 -13.97
CA PHE A 146 9.88 -16.34 -13.22
C PHE A 146 10.34 -15.21 -14.15
N GLY A 147 11.03 -15.54 -15.25
CA GLY A 147 11.46 -14.55 -16.23
C GLY A 147 10.30 -13.74 -16.79
N ARG A 148 9.18 -14.39 -17.15
CA ARG A 148 7.97 -13.68 -17.62
C ARG A 148 7.37 -12.78 -16.55
N ILE A 149 7.26 -13.24 -15.30
CA ILE A 149 6.73 -12.43 -14.17
C ILE A 149 7.63 -11.22 -13.93
N PHE A 150 8.94 -11.42 -13.91
CA PHE A 150 9.93 -10.38 -13.69
C PHE A 150 9.87 -9.30 -14.78
N GLU A 151 9.80 -9.72 -16.06
CA GLU A 151 9.72 -8.80 -17.21
C GLU A 151 8.36 -8.10 -17.34
N SER A 152 7.26 -8.78 -16.97
CA SER A 152 5.92 -8.21 -17.07
C SER A 152 5.53 -7.33 -15.87
N ALA A 153 6.40 -7.21 -14.86
CA ALA A 153 6.13 -6.41 -13.69
C ALA A 153 5.95 -4.92 -14.05
N THR A 154 4.92 -4.31 -13.50
CA THR A 154 4.57 -2.88 -13.72
C THR A 154 5.48 -1.89 -12.97
N HIS A 155 6.44 -2.40 -12.21
CA HIS A 155 7.42 -1.65 -11.47
C HIS A 155 8.83 -1.99 -11.96
N GLY A 156 9.75 -1.04 -11.86
CA GLY A 156 11.15 -1.33 -12.09
C GLY A 156 11.68 -2.33 -11.08
N MET A 157 12.38 -3.37 -11.56
CA MET A 157 12.96 -4.40 -10.71
C MET A 157 14.42 -4.63 -11.06
N ALA A 158 15.27 -4.79 -10.05
CA ALA A 158 16.67 -5.18 -10.22
C ALA A 158 17.10 -6.18 -9.15
N LEU A 159 17.86 -7.20 -9.55
CA LEU A 159 18.63 -8.05 -8.66
C LEU A 159 20.07 -7.54 -8.58
N ILE A 160 20.53 -7.31 -7.37
CA ILE A 160 21.83 -6.73 -7.06
C ILE A 160 22.62 -7.77 -6.27
N ASP A 161 23.85 -8.05 -6.73
CA ASP A 161 24.74 -8.99 -6.08
C ASP A 161 25.44 -8.39 -4.81
N ASP A 162 26.25 -9.22 -4.16
CA ASP A 162 26.98 -8.82 -2.95
C ASP A 162 28.02 -7.71 -3.22
N ASP A 163 28.49 -7.53 -4.43
CA ASP A 163 29.40 -6.45 -4.83
C ASP A 163 28.68 -5.15 -5.19
N GLY A 164 27.34 -5.14 -5.12
CA GLY A 164 26.50 -4.02 -5.50
C GLY A 164 26.32 -3.85 -7.00
N ARG A 165 26.56 -4.92 -7.79
CA ARG A 165 26.37 -4.91 -9.23
C ARG A 165 24.97 -5.41 -9.60
N ILE A 166 24.44 -4.85 -10.65
CA ILE A 166 23.14 -5.23 -11.21
C ILE A 166 23.33 -6.55 -11.97
N ALA A 167 22.89 -7.65 -11.38
CA ALA A 167 22.95 -8.98 -11.97
C ALA A 167 21.79 -9.24 -12.93
N LEU A 168 20.62 -8.66 -12.65
CA LEU A 168 19.44 -8.74 -13.50
C LEU A 168 18.61 -7.46 -13.32
N LEU A 169 17.96 -6.99 -14.37
CA LEU A 169 16.95 -5.92 -14.29
C LEU A 169 15.86 -6.20 -15.32
N ASN A 170 14.65 -5.72 -15.07
CA ASN A 170 13.58 -5.83 -16.06
C ASN A 170 13.58 -4.64 -17.02
N GLU A 171 12.94 -4.82 -18.18
CA GLU A 171 12.84 -3.78 -19.21
C GLU A 171 12.12 -2.53 -18.72
N HIS A 172 11.17 -2.69 -17.75
CA HIS A 172 10.48 -1.56 -17.16
C HIS A 172 11.42 -0.61 -16.41
N LEU A 173 12.39 -1.13 -15.65
CA LEU A 173 13.39 -0.29 -14.95
C LEU A 173 14.29 0.43 -15.96
N ALA A 174 14.75 -0.25 -16.98
CA ALA A 174 15.58 0.33 -18.03
C ALA A 174 14.86 1.49 -18.74
N THR A 175 13.63 1.27 -19.17
CA THR A 175 12.78 2.25 -19.85
C THR A 175 12.48 3.45 -18.95
N MET A 176 12.07 3.18 -17.70
CA MET A 176 11.73 4.22 -16.70
C MET A 176 12.91 5.17 -16.43
N LEU A 177 14.13 4.63 -16.40
CA LEU A 177 15.33 5.42 -16.15
C LEU A 177 16.04 5.89 -17.44
N GLY A 178 15.52 5.51 -18.62
CA GLY A 178 16.03 5.95 -19.93
C GLY A 178 17.37 5.35 -20.33
N TYR A 179 17.78 4.22 -19.74
CA TYR A 179 19.00 3.51 -20.10
C TYR A 179 18.70 2.35 -21.03
N ALA A 180 19.67 2.01 -21.89
CA ALA A 180 19.62 0.72 -22.58
C ALA A 180 19.82 -0.41 -21.55
N HIS A 181 19.01 -1.46 -21.59
CA HIS A 181 19.08 -2.61 -20.69
C HIS A 181 20.52 -3.17 -20.57
N ALA A 182 21.18 -3.41 -21.70
CA ALA A 182 22.56 -3.93 -21.75
C ALA A 182 23.60 -2.99 -21.12
N ALA A 183 23.34 -1.70 -21.07
CA ALA A 183 24.27 -0.72 -20.50
C ALA A 183 24.27 -0.74 -18.95
N LEU A 184 23.23 -1.25 -18.34
CA LEU A 184 23.10 -1.35 -16.88
C LEU A 184 23.58 -2.70 -16.33
N MET A 185 23.54 -3.77 -17.13
CA MET A 185 23.97 -5.11 -16.70
C MET A 185 25.43 -5.11 -16.25
N GLY A 186 25.69 -5.66 -15.06
CA GLY A 186 27.00 -5.73 -14.43
C GLY A 186 27.55 -4.40 -13.89
N GLN A 187 26.84 -3.28 -14.12
CA GLN A 187 27.21 -1.99 -13.55
C GLN A 187 26.90 -1.94 -12.04
N ARG A 188 27.60 -1.08 -11.33
CA ARG A 188 27.26 -0.81 -9.93
C ARG A 188 25.94 -0.04 -9.85
N VAL A 189 25.10 -0.41 -8.89
CA VAL A 189 23.79 0.23 -8.69
C VAL A 189 23.88 1.75 -8.45
N GLU A 190 25.04 2.25 -7.99
CA GLU A 190 25.30 3.67 -7.80
C GLU A 190 25.21 4.50 -9.08
N VAL A 191 25.26 3.87 -10.27
CA VAL A 191 25.02 4.58 -11.54
C VAL A 191 23.62 5.16 -11.61
N LEU A 192 22.66 4.50 -10.97
CA LEU A 192 21.25 4.91 -10.91
C LEU A 192 20.97 5.98 -9.84
N LEU A 193 21.98 6.39 -9.08
CA LEU A 193 21.84 7.40 -8.03
C LEU A 193 22.43 8.76 -8.47
N PRO A 194 21.80 9.87 -8.04
CA PRO A 194 22.42 11.19 -8.13
C PRO A 194 23.80 11.20 -7.47
N GLU A 195 24.75 11.96 -8.02
CA GLU A 195 26.15 11.99 -7.55
C GLU A 195 26.28 12.30 -6.06
N ARG A 196 25.44 13.20 -5.56
CA ARG A 196 25.40 13.60 -4.13
C ARG A 196 25.11 12.43 -3.16
N HIS A 197 24.54 11.33 -3.64
CA HIS A 197 24.15 10.19 -2.81
C HIS A 197 25.09 8.99 -2.94
N ARG A 198 25.92 8.92 -3.99
CA ARG A 198 26.78 7.75 -4.30
C ARG A 198 27.75 7.42 -3.19
N ALA A 199 28.43 8.41 -2.61
CA ALA A 199 29.42 8.19 -1.57
C ALA A 199 28.85 7.56 -0.29
N ARG A 200 27.59 7.87 0.06
CA ARG A 200 26.93 7.34 1.26
C ARG A 200 26.24 6.00 1.02
N HIS A 201 25.90 5.68 -0.23
CA HIS A 201 25.12 4.50 -0.58
C HIS A 201 25.84 3.19 -0.25
N GLY A 202 27.15 3.10 -0.47
CA GLY A 202 27.95 1.92 -0.13
C GLY A 202 27.86 1.52 1.35
N ASN A 203 27.81 2.51 2.26
CA ASN A 203 27.63 2.25 3.69
C ASN A 203 26.19 1.77 4.00
N LEU A 204 25.19 2.33 3.33
CA LEU A 204 23.78 1.90 3.47
C LEU A 204 23.56 0.48 2.97
N MET A 205 24.19 0.10 1.86
CA MET A 205 24.19 -1.27 1.34
C MET A 205 24.81 -2.25 2.34
N ARG A 206 25.94 -1.90 2.93
CA ARG A 206 26.60 -2.74 3.94
C ARG A 206 25.72 -2.94 5.16
N SER A 207 25.16 -1.86 5.70
CA SER A 207 24.22 -1.93 6.84
C SER A 207 22.96 -2.73 6.54
N PHE A 208 22.46 -2.73 5.30
CA PHE A 208 21.33 -3.55 4.90
C PHE A 208 21.69 -5.05 4.90
N ARG A 209 22.89 -5.41 4.46
CA ARG A 209 23.35 -6.81 4.44
C ARG A 209 23.60 -7.37 5.84
N GLU A 210 24.11 -6.55 6.75
CA GLU A 210 24.37 -6.96 8.15
C GLU A 210 23.06 -7.26 8.92
N ALA A 211 21.96 -6.59 8.56
CA ALA A 211 20.64 -6.80 9.14
C ALA A 211 19.55 -6.71 8.05
N PRO A 212 19.44 -7.73 7.19
CA PRO A 212 18.47 -7.71 6.10
C PRO A 212 17.05 -7.78 6.64
N ALA A 213 16.24 -6.80 6.29
CA ALA A 213 14.82 -6.78 6.58
C ALA A 213 14.08 -6.22 5.37
N THR A 214 12.98 -6.85 4.97
CA THR A 214 12.11 -6.30 3.95
C THR A 214 11.62 -4.94 4.40
N ARG A 215 12.01 -3.90 3.69
CA ARG A 215 11.63 -2.52 4.04
C ARG A 215 11.32 -1.68 2.81
N ARG A 216 10.35 -0.81 2.95
CA ARG A 216 10.16 0.30 2.02
C ARG A 216 11.14 1.42 2.42
N MET A 217 11.93 1.85 1.45
CA MET A 217 12.78 3.03 1.60
C MET A 217 12.01 4.24 1.05
N GLY A 218 12.12 5.38 1.74
CA GLY A 218 11.45 6.61 1.30
C GLY A 218 10.19 6.96 2.08
N VAL A 219 9.76 6.15 3.05
CA VAL A 219 8.72 6.59 4.00
C VAL A 219 9.28 7.76 4.80
N GLY A 220 8.78 8.98 4.50
CA GLY A 220 9.26 10.24 5.10
C GLY A 220 10.62 10.74 4.59
N ARG A 221 11.16 10.21 3.47
CA ARG A 221 12.39 10.68 2.82
C ARG A 221 12.23 10.73 1.31
N ASP A 222 12.69 11.81 0.72
CA ASP A 222 12.69 12.00 -0.72
C ASP A 222 13.81 11.19 -1.36
N LEU A 223 13.47 10.06 -1.98
CA LEU A 223 14.41 9.30 -2.78
C LEU A 223 14.34 9.75 -4.23
N THR A 224 15.52 9.85 -4.84
CA THR A 224 15.66 10.21 -6.25
C THR A 224 16.57 9.21 -6.97
N ALA A 225 16.15 8.79 -8.16
CA ALA A 225 16.98 8.05 -9.09
C ALA A 225 17.51 8.98 -10.19
N ARG A 226 18.64 8.63 -10.77
CA ARG A 226 19.25 9.35 -11.89
C ARG A 226 18.74 8.80 -13.22
N HIS A 227 18.05 9.60 -13.97
CA HIS A 227 17.68 9.28 -15.35
C HIS A 227 18.89 9.45 -16.28
N ALA A 228 18.95 8.70 -17.40
CA ALA A 228 20.04 8.77 -18.37
C ALA A 228 20.26 10.16 -18.96
N SER A 229 19.21 10.98 -19.08
CA SER A 229 19.31 12.39 -19.49
C SER A 229 20.00 13.29 -18.47
N GLY A 230 20.28 12.80 -17.29
CA GLY A 230 20.82 13.59 -16.19
C GLY A 230 19.77 14.20 -15.25
N ALA A 231 18.47 14.01 -15.51
CA ALA A 231 17.41 14.46 -14.62
C ALA A 231 17.29 13.58 -13.37
N ASP A 232 16.84 14.16 -12.28
CA ASP A 232 16.48 13.43 -11.04
C ASP A 232 15.01 13.02 -11.12
N LEU A 233 14.72 11.72 -10.96
CA LEU A 233 13.39 11.13 -10.95
C LEU A 233 12.99 10.81 -9.51
N ALA A 234 11.82 11.25 -9.07
CA ALA A 234 11.31 10.92 -7.75
C ALA A 234 10.84 9.45 -7.72
N VAL A 235 11.40 8.66 -6.80
CA VAL A 235 11.12 7.22 -6.72
C VAL A 235 10.84 6.74 -5.30
N GLU A 236 10.02 5.71 -5.20
CA GLU A 236 9.88 4.87 -4.00
C GLU A 236 10.61 3.56 -4.25
N ILE A 237 11.41 3.09 -3.28
CA ILE A 237 12.24 1.90 -3.42
C ILE A 237 11.87 0.89 -2.33
N GLY A 238 11.56 -0.34 -2.74
CA GLY A 238 11.43 -1.50 -1.87
C GLY A 238 12.68 -2.35 -1.97
N LEU A 239 13.20 -2.81 -0.83
CA LEU A 239 14.33 -3.75 -0.78
C LEU A 239 13.90 -5.02 -0.06
N SER A 240 14.25 -6.16 -0.65
CA SER A 240 14.09 -7.48 -0.05
C SER A 240 15.27 -8.37 -0.40
N GLU A 241 15.60 -9.29 0.50
CA GLU A 241 16.62 -10.27 0.28
C GLU A 241 16.02 -11.50 -0.42
N VAL A 242 16.69 -12.01 -1.43
CA VAL A 242 16.28 -13.19 -2.18
C VAL A 242 17.49 -14.10 -2.42
N ARG A 243 17.25 -15.41 -2.51
CA ARG A 243 18.24 -16.38 -2.96
C ARG A 243 18.05 -16.65 -4.45
N TRP A 244 19.07 -16.38 -5.26
CA TRP A 244 19.07 -16.64 -6.68
C TRP A 244 20.29 -17.47 -7.07
N GLN A 245 20.08 -18.61 -7.71
CA GLN A 245 21.16 -19.55 -8.12
C GLN A 245 22.13 -19.93 -6.98
N GLY A 246 21.62 -20.05 -5.76
CA GLY A 246 22.41 -20.37 -4.57
C GLY A 246 23.16 -19.19 -3.93
N GLN A 247 23.16 -18.02 -4.57
CA GLN A 247 23.75 -16.77 -4.07
C GLN A 247 22.69 -15.90 -3.40
N GLN A 248 23.10 -15.17 -2.38
CA GLN A 248 22.28 -14.18 -1.69
C GLN A 248 22.31 -12.88 -2.50
N MET A 249 21.14 -12.34 -2.81
CA MET A 249 21.00 -11.12 -3.62
C MET A 249 19.98 -10.17 -3.01
N THR A 250 20.06 -8.91 -3.37
CA THR A 250 19.07 -7.90 -3.00
C THR A 250 18.15 -7.64 -4.20
N LEU A 251 16.86 -7.90 -4.02
CA LEU A 251 15.83 -7.46 -4.97
C LEU A 251 15.42 -6.02 -4.62
N ALA A 252 15.66 -5.10 -5.53
CA ALA A 252 15.18 -3.74 -5.48
C ALA A 252 13.95 -3.59 -6.39
N THR A 253 12.85 -3.07 -5.83
CA THR A 253 11.68 -2.64 -6.59
C THR A 253 11.64 -1.12 -6.61
N VAL A 254 11.47 -0.51 -7.76
CA VAL A 254 11.52 0.94 -7.97
C VAL A 254 10.23 1.41 -8.61
N VAL A 255 9.56 2.35 -7.99
CA VAL A 255 8.30 2.93 -8.45
C VAL A 255 8.52 4.41 -8.72
N ASP A 256 8.17 4.87 -9.93
CA ASP A 256 8.14 6.30 -10.24
C ASP A 256 6.93 6.94 -9.55
N ILE A 257 7.20 7.92 -8.71
CA ILE A 257 6.18 8.69 -7.99
C ILE A 257 6.09 10.15 -8.45
N SER A 258 6.70 10.49 -9.58
CA SER A 258 6.78 11.88 -10.07
C SER A 258 5.40 12.48 -10.32
N VAL A 259 4.50 11.73 -10.98
CA VAL A 259 3.12 12.18 -11.25
C VAL A 259 2.35 12.36 -9.94
N ARG A 260 2.45 11.40 -9.03
CA ARG A 260 1.80 11.48 -7.71
C ARG A 260 2.26 12.71 -6.94
N ARG A 261 3.57 12.96 -6.88
CA ARG A 261 4.13 14.15 -6.21
C ARG A 261 3.70 15.48 -6.85
N HIS A 262 3.66 15.50 -8.18
CA HIS A 262 3.19 16.69 -8.88
C HIS A 262 1.76 17.04 -8.49
N ILE A 263 0.86 16.06 -8.51
CA ILE A 263 -0.55 16.23 -8.09
C ILE A 263 -0.64 16.66 -6.62
N GLU A 264 0.15 16.04 -5.72
CA GLU A 264 0.17 16.40 -4.31
C GLU A 264 0.64 17.84 -4.09
N MET A 265 1.66 18.30 -4.84
CA MET A 265 2.14 19.68 -4.79
C MET A 265 1.13 20.68 -5.36
N GLU A 266 0.49 20.36 -6.49
CA GLU A 266 -0.56 21.20 -7.09
C GLU A 266 -1.75 21.34 -6.14
N LEU A 267 -2.20 20.24 -5.54
CA LEU A 267 -3.29 20.26 -4.57
C LEU A 267 -2.94 21.11 -3.34
N LYS A 268 -1.72 20.97 -2.83
CA LYS A 268 -1.22 21.77 -1.72
C LYS A 268 -1.21 23.25 -2.07
N GLN A 269 -0.66 23.60 -3.24
CA GLN A 269 -0.59 24.98 -3.71
C GLN A 269 -1.98 25.59 -3.91
N ALA A 270 -2.91 24.84 -4.53
CA ALA A 270 -4.29 25.28 -4.71
C ALA A 270 -5.00 25.54 -3.37
N ASN A 271 -4.75 24.67 -2.38
CA ASN A 271 -5.29 24.84 -1.03
C ASN A 271 -4.70 26.07 -0.32
N GLU A 272 -3.39 26.28 -0.42
CA GLU A 272 -2.73 27.48 0.12
C GLU A 272 -3.26 28.78 -0.53
N ASN A 273 -3.42 28.79 -1.85
CA ASN A 273 -3.99 29.91 -2.59
C ASN A 273 -5.45 30.20 -2.17
N LEU A 274 -6.27 29.16 -1.99
CA LEU A 274 -7.65 29.31 -1.53
C LEU A 274 -7.69 29.89 -0.10
N ARG A 275 -6.80 29.46 0.78
CA ARG A 275 -6.69 30.00 2.15
C ARG A 275 -6.32 31.48 2.15
N GLU A 276 -5.31 31.85 1.37
CA GLU A 276 -4.87 33.24 1.26
C GLU A 276 -5.97 34.11 0.67
N PHE A 277 -6.61 33.68 -0.42
CA PHE A 277 -7.76 34.38 -1.01
C PHE A 277 -8.88 34.59 0.01
N THR A 278 -9.24 33.55 0.78
CA THR A 278 -10.30 33.65 1.79
C THR A 278 -9.91 34.62 2.90
N ARG A 279 -8.64 34.65 3.33
CA ARG A 279 -8.12 35.58 4.34
C ARG A 279 -8.21 37.05 3.87
N VAL A 280 -7.71 37.30 2.65
CA VAL A 280 -7.69 38.66 2.08
C VAL A 280 -9.11 39.15 1.83
N ALA A 281 -9.93 38.36 1.13
CA ALA A 281 -11.30 38.75 0.82
C ALA A 281 -12.14 39.03 2.09
N SER A 282 -11.90 38.29 3.15
CA SER A 282 -12.62 38.52 4.41
C SER A 282 -12.18 39.79 5.11
N HIS A 283 -10.89 40.11 5.09
CA HIS A 283 -10.39 41.39 5.61
C HIS A 283 -11.00 42.57 4.85
N ASP A 284 -11.00 42.48 3.53
CA ASP A 284 -11.47 43.54 2.65
C ASP A 284 -12.99 43.74 2.68
N LEU A 285 -13.75 42.67 3.08
CA LEU A 285 -15.19 42.79 3.30
C LEU A 285 -15.54 43.34 4.71
N LYS A 286 -14.70 43.08 5.72
CA LYS A 286 -14.96 43.60 7.09
C LYS A 286 -14.81 45.10 7.15
N SER A 287 -13.86 45.72 6.41
CA SER A 287 -13.60 47.15 6.49
C SER A 287 -14.80 47.99 6.03
N PRO A 288 -15.43 47.78 4.85
CA PRO A 288 -16.60 48.53 4.43
C PRO A 288 -17.83 48.29 5.31
N LEU A 289 -17.99 47.06 5.86
CA LEU A 289 -19.10 46.80 6.78
C LEU A 289 -18.98 47.55 8.07
N ARG A 290 -17.78 47.66 8.66
CA ARG A 290 -17.53 48.51 9.82
C ARG A 290 -17.82 49.96 9.52
N GLY A 291 -17.40 50.46 8.33
CA GLY A 291 -17.73 51.82 7.91
C GLY A 291 -19.25 52.08 7.81
N ILE A 292 -20.03 51.07 7.35
CA ILE A 292 -21.51 51.20 7.34
C ILE A 292 -22.08 51.19 8.76
N ALA A 293 -21.54 50.36 9.68
CA ALA A 293 -21.97 50.33 11.07
C ALA A 293 -21.72 51.67 11.76
N ASP A 294 -20.52 52.26 11.55
CA ASP A 294 -20.16 53.58 12.09
C ASP A 294 -21.08 54.68 11.55
N LEU A 295 -21.38 54.68 10.24
CA LEU A 295 -22.34 55.64 9.65
C LEU A 295 -23.75 55.51 10.20
N VAL A 296 -24.22 54.29 10.48
CA VAL A 296 -25.53 54.05 11.11
C VAL A 296 -25.56 54.62 12.51
N GLU A 297 -24.48 54.51 13.28
CA GLU A 297 -24.39 55.02 14.65
C GLU A 297 -24.33 56.55 14.64
N TRP A 298 -23.52 57.18 13.77
CA TRP A 298 -23.49 58.63 13.62
C TRP A 298 -24.83 59.23 13.23
N VAL A 299 -25.53 58.63 12.24
CA VAL A 299 -26.90 59.06 11.88
C VAL A 299 -27.86 58.95 13.09
N ARG A 300 -27.66 57.92 13.94
CA ARG A 300 -28.47 57.73 15.14
C ARG A 300 -28.19 58.77 16.20
N GLU A 301 -26.92 59.21 16.36
CA GLU A 301 -26.53 60.30 17.25
C GLU A 301 -27.06 61.65 16.75
N ASP A 302 -27.08 61.88 15.43
CA ASP A 302 -27.54 63.14 14.84
C ASP A 302 -29.07 63.34 14.80
N LEU A 303 -29.87 62.27 15.08
CA LEU A 303 -31.33 62.32 14.97
C LEU A 303 -32.06 63.16 16.05
N GLY A 304 -31.34 63.63 17.08
CA GLY A 304 -31.88 64.47 18.14
C GLY A 304 -32.92 63.78 19.02
N GLU A 305 -33.60 64.57 19.92
CA GLU A 305 -34.45 64.03 21.00
C GLU A 305 -35.80 63.42 20.51
N ASN A 306 -36.24 63.65 19.28
CA ASN A 306 -37.56 63.20 18.82
C ASN A 306 -37.59 62.65 17.39
N PRO A 307 -36.86 61.56 17.10
CA PRO A 307 -36.79 60.99 15.78
C PRO A 307 -38.11 60.33 15.32
N LYS A 308 -38.40 60.40 14.01
CA LYS A 308 -39.56 59.68 13.48
C LYS A 308 -39.38 58.17 13.73
N PRO A 309 -40.40 57.46 14.32
CA PRO A 309 -40.27 56.04 14.66
C PRO A 309 -39.92 55.13 13.45
N ALA A 310 -40.31 55.56 12.25
CA ALA A 310 -39.94 54.82 11.03
C ALA A 310 -38.43 54.89 10.70
N VAL A 311 -37.75 56.00 11.01
CA VAL A 311 -36.32 56.18 10.80
C VAL A 311 -35.52 55.33 11.76
N VAL A 312 -35.88 55.36 13.03
CA VAL A 312 -35.27 54.54 14.08
C VAL A 312 -35.35 53.05 13.73
N ARG A 313 -36.54 52.57 13.36
CA ARG A 313 -36.75 51.19 12.92
C ARG A 313 -35.89 50.79 11.70
N ASN A 314 -35.70 51.71 10.74
CA ASN A 314 -34.89 51.44 9.54
C ASN A 314 -33.40 51.38 9.89
N LEU A 315 -32.90 52.24 10.76
CA LEU A 315 -31.49 52.21 11.24
C LEU A 315 -31.21 50.92 12.04
N GLU A 316 -32.13 50.53 12.94
CA GLU A 316 -32.04 49.24 13.67
C GLU A 316 -31.95 48.09 12.70
N ARG A 317 -32.78 48.04 11.63
CA ARG A 317 -32.75 46.99 10.61
C ARG A 317 -31.44 46.98 9.79
N ILE A 318 -30.85 48.14 9.53
CA ILE A 318 -29.55 48.22 8.82
C ILE A 318 -28.46 47.70 9.77
N ALA A 319 -28.42 48.14 11.02
CA ALA A 319 -27.46 47.67 12.03
C ALA A 319 -27.51 46.15 12.20
N GLU A 320 -28.70 45.56 12.33
CA GLU A 320 -28.89 44.11 12.42
C GLU A 320 -28.37 43.38 11.17
N ARG A 321 -28.57 43.94 9.96
CA ARG A 321 -28.08 43.34 8.73
C ARG A 321 -26.55 43.39 8.61
N VAL A 322 -25.94 44.51 9.00
CA VAL A 322 -24.48 44.68 9.03
C VAL A 322 -23.84 43.69 10.02
N ALA A 323 -24.34 43.64 11.22
CA ALA A 323 -23.89 42.69 12.23
C ALA A 323 -24.08 41.21 11.77
N GLY A 324 -25.13 40.94 10.99
CA GLY A 324 -25.37 39.65 10.36
C GLY A 324 -24.30 39.30 9.32
N LEU A 325 -23.91 40.26 8.46
CA LEU A 325 -22.86 40.10 7.46
C LEU A 325 -21.47 39.92 8.09
N GLU A 326 -21.15 40.66 9.14
CA GLU A 326 -19.89 40.51 9.88
C GLU A 326 -19.75 39.10 10.47
N ARG A 327 -20.83 38.58 11.08
CA ARG A 327 -20.87 37.20 11.58
C ARG A 327 -20.67 36.18 10.46
N LEU A 328 -21.29 36.38 9.29
CA LEU A 328 -21.13 35.52 8.11
C LEU A 328 -19.68 35.43 7.66
N ILE A 329 -19.01 36.58 7.55
CA ILE A 329 -17.60 36.64 7.15
C ILE A 329 -16.72 35.93 8.21
N ALA A 330 -17.01 36.14 9.50
CA ALA A 330 -16.28 35.44 10.56
C ALA A 330 -16.46 33.92 10.52
N ASP A 331 -17.66 33.44 10.20
CA ASP A 331 -17.98 32.02 10.07
C ASP A 331 -17.32 31.41 8.82
N LEU A 332 -17.30 32.15 7.69
CA LEU A 332 -16.60 31.73 6.48
C LEU A 332 -15.09 31.58 6.71
N LEU A 333 -14.47 32.53 7.45
CA LEU A 333 -13.07 32.47 7.86
C LEU A 333 -12.78 31.28 8.76
N ARG A 334 -13.66 30.99 9.72
CA ARG A 334 -13.55 29.79 10.58
C ARG A 334 -13.63 28.52 9.74
N TYR A 335 -14.56 28.47 8.79
CA TYR A 335 -14.68 27.36 7.86
C TYR A 335 -13.39 27.11 7.07
N ALA A 336 -12.78 28.16 6.49
CA ALA A 336 -11.54 28.04 5.75
C ALA A 336 -10.31 27.70 6.60
N ARG A 337 -10.34 27.99 7.91
CA ARG A 337 -9.26 27.66 8.87
C ARG A 337 -9.44 26.31 9.54
N SER A 338 -10.64 25.74 9.57
CA SER A 338 -10.96 24.50 10.30
C SER A 338 -10.27 23.23 9.76
N GLU A 339 -9.51 23.32 8.67
CA GLU A 339 -8.72 22.20 8.15
C GLU A 339 -7.40 21.95 8.92
N GLN A 340 -7.06 22.74 9.92
CA GLN A 340 -5.91 22.46 10.80
C GLN A 340 -6.33 21.47 11.91
N VAL A 341 -5.99 20.19 11.68
CA VAL A 341 -6.22 19.09 12.64
C VAL A 341 -5.20 19.08 13.79
N ASP A 342 -4.24 20.01 13.80
CA ASP A 342 -3.14 20.05 14.79
C ASP A 342 -3.51 20.77 16.12
N ALA A 343 -4.79 20.80 16.48
CA ALA A 343 -5.18 21.30 17.80
C ALA A 343 -4.84 20.27 18.89
N GLU A 344 -4.14 20.73 19.92
CA GLU A 344 -3.80 19.90 21.08
C GLU A 344 -5.07 19.28 21.70
N CYS A 345 -5.08 17.95 21.83
CA CYS A 345 -6.19 17.24 22.44
C CYS A 345 -6.11 17.39 23.97
N VAL A 346 -7.20 17.80 24.54
CA VAL A 346 -7.38 17.90 26.00
C VAL A 346 -8.50 16.98 26.47
N LEU A 347 -8.49 16.62 27.72
CA LEU A 347 -9.58 15.85 28.32
C LEU A 347 -10.79 16.76 28.54
N ILE A 348 -11.90 16.47 27.87
CA ILE A 348 -13.11 17.27 27.90
C ILE A 348 -13.97 16.88 29.14
N ASP A 349 -14.18 17.84 30.03
CA ASP A 349 -15.22 17.80 31.07
C ASP A 349 -16.52 18.35 30.47
N PHE A 350 -17.46 17.49 30.11
CA PHE A 350 -18.71 17.88 29.44
C PHE A 350 -19.58 18.86 30.26
N PRO A 351 -19.79 18.65 31.56
CA PRO A 351 -20.51 19.64 32.39
C PRO A 351 -19.82 21.01 32.43
N ALA A 352 -18.48 21.05 32.50
CA ALA A 352 -17.73 22.31 32.48
C ALA A 352 -17.88 23.01 31.13
N LEU A 353 -17.75 22.25 30.03
CA LEU A 353 -17.91 22.76 28.67
C LEU A 353 -19.28 23.43 28.45
N VAL A 354 -20.37 22.77 28.85
CA VAL A 354 -21.71 23.35 28.70
C VAL A 354 -21.87 24.59 29.58
N ARG A 355 -21.35 24.59 30.82
CA ARG A 355 -21.36 25.79 31.69
C ARG A 355 -20.62 26.97 31.07
N ASP A 356 -19.47 26.73 30.46
CA ASP A 356 -18.68 27.78 29.82
C ASP A 356 -19.41 28.35 28.58
N ILE A 357 -20.06 27.50 27.77
CA ILE A 357 -20.92 27.95 26.68
C ILE A 357 -22.05 28.86 27.19
N LEU A 358 -22.77 28.46 28.26
CA LEU A 358 -23.87 29.22 28.80
C LEU A 358 -23.43 30.51 29.52
N ARG A 359 -22.17 30.57 29.97
CA ARG A 359 -21.60 31.81 30.54
C ARG A 359 -21.40 32.89 29.46
N VAL A 360 -20.99 32.46 28.25
CA VAL A 360 -20.77 33.37 27.12
C VAL A 360 -22.08 33.73 26.42
N ASP A 361 -22.93 32.72 26.20
CA ASP A 361 -24.23 32.85 25.53
C ASP A 361 -25.35 32.36 26.46
N PRO A 362 -25.83 33.19 27.39
CA PRO A 362 -26.87 32.79 28.36
C PRO A 362 -28.20 32.54 27.66
N LEU A 363 -28.94 31.55 28.17
CA LEU A 363 -30.28 31.25 27.64
C LEU A 363 -31.25 32.40 27.91
N PRO A 364 -32.13 32.72 26.96
CA PRO A 364 -33.22 33.67 27.20
C PRO A 364 -34.17 33.21 28.33
N GLY A 365 -34.77 34.14 29.02
CA GLY A 365 -35.77 33.81 30.04
C GLY A 365 -36.89 32.96 29.45
N GLY A 366 -37.23 31.86 30.13
CA GLY A 366 -38.22 30.89 29.64
C GLY A 366 -37.65 29.61 29.02
N PHE A 367 -36.38 29.57 28.70
CA PHE A 367 -35.73 28.34 28.25
C PHE A 367 -35.02 27.62 29.41
N SER A 368 -35.13 26.29 29.44
CA SER A 368 -34.36 25.42 30.35
C SER A 368 -33.44 24.51 29.55
N LEU A 369 -32.27 24.20 30.13
CA LEU A 369 -31.32 23.26 29.54
C LEU A 369 -30.99 22.19 30.59
N ASP A 370 -31.23 20.95 30.21
CA ASP A 370 -30.89 19.75 30.98
C ASP A 370 -29.64 19.10 30.39
N VAL A 371 -28.68 18.71 31.25
CA VAL A 371 -27.45 18.03 30.83
C VAL A 371 -27.40 16.65 31.43
N SER A 372 -27.24 15.65 30.60
CA SER A 372 -27.05 14.25 31.00
C SER A 372 -25.71 13.75 30.51
N VAL A 373 -24.91 13.14 31.37
CA VAL A 373 -23.59 12.60 31.02
C VAL A 373 -23.53 11.14 31.43
N ASP A 374 -23.54 10.27 30.43
CA ASP A 374 -23.36 8.82 30.53
C ASP A 374 -22.23 8.41 29.57
N ALA A 375 -21.14 9.15 29.64
CA ALA A 375 -19.95 8.94 28.80
C ALA A 375 -18.69 9.18 29.63
N GLU A 376 -17.65 8.38 29.34
CA GLU A 376 -16.31 8.64 29.84
C GLU A 376 -15.74 9.95 29.25
N PRO A 377 -14.81 10.62 29.97
CA PRO A 377 -14.15 11.81 29.44
C PRO A 377 -13.56 11.58 28.05
N LEU A 378 -13.71 12.56 27.16
CA LEU A 378 -13.28 12.50 25.77
C LEU A 378 -11.97 13.27 25.61
N SER A 379 -10.92 12.61 25.06
CA SER A 379 -9.71 13.31 24.62
C SER A 379 -9.90 13.87 23.21
N ALA A 380 -10.06 15.19 23.10
CA ALA A 380 -10.35 15.85 21.83
C ALA A 380 -9.93 17.33 21.84
N PRO A 381 -9.84 18.00 20.67
CA PRO A 381 -9.65 19.44 20.61
C PRO A 381 -10.83 20.19 21.21
N TRP A 382 -10.57 21.06 22.18
CA TRP A 382 -11.59 21.82 22.88
C TRP A 382 -12.45 22.70 21.96
N THR A 383 -11.81 23.58 21.21
CA THR A 383 -12.46 24.59 20.36
C THR A 383 -13.45 24.04 19.34
N PRO A 384 -13.13 22.95 18.59
CA PRO A 384 -14.08 22.32 17.68
C PRO A 384 -15.35 21.82 18.35
N ILE A 385 -15.23 21.12 19.52
CA ILE A 385 -16.36 20.57 20.23
C ILE A 385 -17.22 21.69 20.83
N GLU A 386 -16.60 22.69 21.44
CA GLU A 386 -17.29 23.90 21.95
C GLU A 386 -18.07 24.58 20.83
N THR A 387 -17.46 24.77 19.65
CA THR A 387 -18.12 25.39 18.50
C THR A 387 -19.35 24.61 18.04
N VAL A 388 -19.23 23.27 17.96
CA VAL A 388 -20.33 22.39 17.60
C VAL A 388 -21.50 22.53 18.57
N LEU A 389 -21.25 22.35 19.87
CA LEU A 389 -22.30 22.40 20.89
C LEU A 389 -22.93 23.78 20.97
N ARG A 390 -22.15 24.85 20.97
CA ARG A 390 -22.66 26.24 20.99
C ARG A 390 -23.58 26.51 19.81
N ASN A 391 -23.19 26.09 18.58
CA ASN A 391 -24.05 26.26 17.42
C ASN A 391 -25.35 25.48 17.52
N LEU A 392 -25.33 24.26 18.04
CA LEU A 392 -26.53 23.42 18.16
C LEU A 392 -27.47 23.98 19.23
N ILE A 393 -26.96 24.41 20.41
CA ILE A 393 -27.74 25.04 21.46
C ILE A 393 -28.33 26.37 20.99
N ALA A 394 -27.56 27.22 20.33
CA ALA A 394 -28.04 28.47 19.76
C ALA A 394 -29.12 28.26 18.69
N ASN A 395 -29.01 27.20 17.87
CA ASN A 395 -30.04 26.85 16.91
C ASN A 395 -31.36 26.38 17.55
N ALA A 396 -31.28 25.59 18.63
CA ALA A 396 -32.43 25.13 19.37
C ALA A 396 -33.25 26.32 19.93
N VAL A 397 -32.59 27.33 20.51
CA VAL A 397 -33.26 28.56 20.96
C VAL A 397 -33.81 29.38 19.80
N LYS A 398 -32.98 29.64 18.79
CA LYS A 398 -33.28 30.57 17.68
C LYS A 398 -34.43 30.13 16.81
N HIS A 399 -34.59 28.84 16.59
CA HIS A 399 -35.58 28.25 15.71
C HIS A 399 -36.80 27.70 16.45
N HIS A 400 -36.89 27.93 17.77
CA HIS A 400 -38.06 27.62 18.56
C HIS A 400 -39.23 28.52 18.16
N ASP A 401 -40.46 28.00 18.17
CA ASP A 401 -41.69 28.71 17.80
C ASP A 401 -42.34 29.43 18.98
N LEU A 402 -41.98 29.02 20.20
CA LEU A 402 -42.47 29.62 21.47
C LEU A 402 -41.40 30.47 22.16
N ALA A 403 -41.81 31.34 23.07
CA ALA A 403 -40.92 32.16 23.89
C ALA A 403 -40.23 31.38 25.02
N SER A 404 -40.62 30.12 25.22
CA SER A 404 -40.08 29.20 26.23
C SER A 404 -39.93 27.81 25.62
N GLY A 405 -38.99 27.04 26.14
CA GLY A 405 -38.76 25.69 25.65
C GLY A 405 -37.77 24.93 26.51
N ARG A 406 -37.64 23.63 26.21
CA ARG A 406 -36.68 22.74 26.87
C ARG A 406 -35.63 22.27 25.86
N ILE A 407 -34.38 22.34 26.27
CA ILE A 407 -33.24 21.83 25.52
C ILE A 407 -32.58 20.76 26.38
N ALA A 408 -32.32 19.58 25.80
CA ALA A 408 -31.54 18.51 26.43
C ALA A 408 -30.22 18.31 25.69
N VAL A 409 -29.14 18.23 26.45
CA VAL A 409 -27.80 17.92 25.95
C VAL A 409 -27.34 16.61 26.58
N ASP A 410 -27.23 15.57 25.79
CA ASP A 410 -26.82 14.25 26.27
C ASP A 410 -25.47 13.85 25.71
N PHE A 411 -24.65 13.23 26.55
CA PHE A 411 -23.38 12.63 26.19
C PHE A 411 -23.42 11.14 26.54
N ARG A 412 -23.17 10.28 25.59
CA ARG A 412 -23.21 8.82 25.77
C ARG A 412 -22.04 8.12 25.07
N ASP A 413 -21.62 7.00 25.61
CA ASP A 413 -20.67 6.15 24.96
C ASP A 413 -21.35 5.29 23.86
N ASP A 414 -20.79 5.33 22.65
CA ASP A 414 -21.21 4.50 21.51
C ASP A 414 -19.97 3.84 20.88
N GLY A 415 -19.36 2.93 21.63
CA GLY A 415 -18.18 2.17 21.23
C GLY A 415 -16.96 3.05 20.92
N TRP A 416 -16.58 3.16 19.66
CA TRP A 416 -15.45 3.99 19.21
C TRP A 416 -15.73 5.48 19.18
N TYR A 417 -16.96 5.88 19.51
CA TYR A 417 -17.41 7.27 19.47
C TYR A 417 -17.97 7.71 20.80
N CYS A 418 -17.88 8.99 21.06
CA CYS A 418 -18.73 9.70 22.02
C CYS A 418 -19.91 10.28 21.23
N LEU A 419 -21.13 9.86 21.56
CA LEU A 419 -22.36 10.42 21.03
C LEU A 419 -22.76 11.64 21.83
N MET A 420 -22.78 12.79 21.18
CA MET A 420 -23.29 14.05 21.73
C MET A 420 -24.61 14.33 21.03
N SER A 421 -25.67 14.59 21.77
CA SER A 421 -26.97 14.99 21.21
C SER A 421 -27.48 16.27 21.83
N VAL A 422 -28.01 17.15 20.97
CA VAL A 422 -28.74 18.35 21.38
C VAL A 422 -30.16 18.23 20.87
N THR A 423 -31.11 18.17 21.77
CA THR A 423 -32.54 17.93 21.53
C THR A 423 -33.36 19.12 21.99
N ASP A 424 -34.28 19.61 21.16
CA ASP A 424 -35.23 20.66 21.44
C ASP A 424 -36.68 20.15 21.34
N ASP A 425 -37.62 20.85 22.02
CA ASP A 425 -39.05 20.60 21.93
C ASP A 425 -39.78 21.58 20.98
N GLY A 426 -39.04 22.22 20.10
CA GLY A 426 -39.51 23.17 19.11
C GLY A 426 -40.42 22.59 18.02
N PRO A 427 -40.65 23.33 16.90
CA PRO A 427 -41.62 22.93 15.88
C PRO A 427 -41.19 21.71 15.06
N GLY A 428 -39.95 21.22 15.21
CA GLY A 428 -39.40 20.16 14.41
C GLY A 428 -39.01 20.61 13.00
N ILE A 429 -38.36 19.69 12.26
CA ILE A 429 -37.89 19.93 10.89
C ILE A 429 -38.59 18.93 9.98
N PRO A 430 -39.38 19.39 8.96
CA PRO A 430 -40.06 18.51 8.02
C PRO A 430 -39.10 17.67 7.22
N GLU A 431 -39.50 16.46 6.80
CA GLU A 431 -38.67 15.47 6.07
C GLU A 431 -37.97 16.09 4.85
N HIS A 432 -38.74 16.82 4.03
CA HIS A 432 -38.21 17.48 2.82
C HIS A 432 -37.16 18.56 3.08
N ALA A 433 -37.01 19.01 4.32
CA ALA A 433 -36.07 20.05 4.71
C ALA A 433 -34.79 19.49 5.39
N LYS A 434 -34.77 18.24 5.84
CA LYS A 434 -33.65 17.63 6.59
C LYS A 434 -32.31 17.72 5.86
N GLU A 435 -32.25 17.39 4.60
CA GLU A 435 -31.00 17.52 3.83
C GLU A 435 -30.65 18.99 3.55
N ARG A 436 -31.67 19.84 3.44
CA ARG A 436 -31.49 21.25 3.06
C ARG A 436 -30.91 22.09 4.18
N VAL A 437 -31.16 21.74 5.43
CA VAL A 437 -30.63 22.49 6.60
C VAL A 437 -29.12 22.42 6.73
N PHE A 438 -28.48 21.42 6.11
CA PHE A 438 -27.02 21.27 6.05
C PHE A 438 -26.37 21.92 4.82
N ARG A 439 -27.18 22.48 3.88
CA ARG A 439 -26.64 23.17 2.69
C ARG A 439 -26.35 24.64 3.02
N LEU A 440 -25.24 25.15 2.47
CA LEU A 440 -24.82 26.52 2.61
C LEU A 440 -25.89 27.50 2.06
N PHE A 441 -26.12 28.61 2.78
CA PHE A 441 -27.00 29.71 2.36
C PHE A 441 -28.51 29.38 2.23
N ARG A 442 -29.02 28.35 2.88
CA ARG A 442 -30.44 28.01 2.86
C ARG A 442 -31.00 27.91 4.28
N SER A 443 -31.95 28.79 4.58
CA SER A 443 -32.82 28.67 5.77
C SER A 443 -34.21 28.21 5.30
N PRO A 444 -34.80 27.18 5.92
CA PRO A 444 -36.20 26.79 5.63
C PRO A 444 -37.15 27.80 6.22
N GLY A 445 -37.81 28.62 5.41
CA GLY A 445 -38.89 29.49 5.80
C GLY A 445 -38.74 30.97 5.44
N ALA A 446 -39.64 31.43 4.59
CA ALA A 446 -39.71 32.82 4.15
C ALA A 446 -40.03 33.79 5.31
N ALA A 447 -39.37 34.93 5.29
CA ALA A 447 -39.80 36.24 5.70
C ALA A 447 -39.58 36.77 7.14
N LYS A 448 -39.12 36.03 8.17
CA LYS A 448 -38.93 36.67 9.52
C LYS A 448 -37.78 36.19 10.40
N ARG A 449 -36.82 35.39 9.91
CA ARG A 449 -35.77 34.87 10.83
C ARG A 449 -34.35 35.24 10.35
N THR A 450 -33.69 35.97 11.23
CA THR A 450 -32.27 36.39 11.13
C THR A 450 -31.32 35.22 11.23
N GLY A 451 -30.93 34.62 10.12
CA GLY A 451 -29.90 33.59 10.09
C GLY A 451 -29.56 33.15 8.69
N LEU A 452 -28.26 33.17 8.38
CA LEU A 452 -27.71 33.00 7.01
C LEU A 452 -27.53 31.53 6.56
N GLY A 453 -27.97 30.55 7.41
CA GLY A 453 -27.93 29.14 7.04
C GLY A 453 -26.53 28.52 6.93
N LEU A 454 -25.54 29.05 7.65
CA LEU A 454 -24.16 28.56 7.63
C LEU A 454 -23.78 27.69 8.82
N GLY A 455 -24.43 27.90 10.00
CA GLY A 455 -24.03 27.27 11.26
C GLY A 455 -24.06 25.75 11.20
N LEU A 456 -25.13 25.13 10.69
CA LEU A 456 -25.26 23.67 10.60
C LEU A 456 -24.33 23.04 9.54
N ALA A 457 -24.13 23.72 8.41
CA ALA A 457 -23.18 23.27 7.38
C ALA A 457 -21.73 23.28 7.91
N LEU A 458 -21.36 24.33 8.64
CA LEU A 458 -20.06 24.43 9.33
C LEU A 458 -19.91 23.36 10.40
N THR A 459 -20.93 23.17 11.23
CA THR A 459 -20.94 22.14 12.29
C THR A 459 -20.73 20.75 11.70
N LYS A 460 -21.48 20.41 10.65
CA LYS A 460 -21.34 19.11 9.97
C LYS A 460 -19.93 18.93 9.42
N ARG A 461 -19.41 19.92 8.71
CA ARG A 461 -18.05 19.87 8.16
C ARG A 461 -16.97 19.75 9.22
N LEU A 462 -17.12 20.49 10.35
CA LEU A 462 -16.18 20.41 11.46
C LEU A 462 -16.15 19.01 12.10
N VAL A 463 -17.29 18.39 12.25
CA VAL A 463 -17.41 17.01 12.74
C VAL A 463 -16.76 16.02 11.77
N GLU A 464 -17.03 16.16 10.46
CA GLU A 464 -16.49 15.28 9.41
C GLU A 464 -14.95 15.37 9.29
N ILE A 465 -14.37 16.56 9.40
CA ILE A 465 -12.91 16.79 9.38
C ILE A 465 -12.23 16.02 10.52
N HIS A 466 -12.87 15.98 11.70
CA HIS A 466 -12.34 15.24 12.85
C HIS A 466 -12.69 13.75 12.84
N GLY A 467 -13.23 13.23 11.71
CA GLY A 467 -13.55 11.82 11.53
C GLY A 467 -14.86 11.37 12.17
N GLY A 468 -15.67 12.33 12.62
CA GLY A 468 -17.01 12.11 13.16
C GLY A 468 -18.10 12.08 12.10
N ARG A 469 -19.33 11.92 12.55
CA ARG A 469 -20.55 12.01 11.73
C ARG A 469 -21.66 12.75 12.46
N MET A 470 -22.58 13.36 11.71
CA MET A 470 -23.70 14.09 12.25
C MET A 470 -25.01 13.66 11.60
N GLU A 471 -26.05 13.50 12.39
CA GLU A 471 -27.39 13.10 11.98
C GLU A 471 -28.44 14.01 12.60
N LEU A 472 -29.56 14.20 11.89
CA LEU A 472 -30.75 14.91 12.35
C LEU A 472 -31.93 13.95 12.46
N VAL A 473 -32.48 13.82 13.64
CA VAL A 473 -33.74 13.12 13.93
C VAL A 473 -34.81 14.15 14.23
N SER A 474 -35.80 14.27 13.35
CA SER A 474 -36.93 15.19 13.49
C SER A 474 -38.03 14.79 12.52
N PRO A 475 -39.32 15.01 12.82
CA PRO A 475 -39.81 15.36 14.14
C PRO A 475 -39.66 14.22 15.14
N LEU A 476 -39.67 14.52 16.41
CA LEU A 476 -39.62 13.57 17.53
C LEU A 476 -41.07 13.16 17.98
N LEU A 477 -41.37 13.26 19.25
CA LEU A 477 -42.69 12.94 19.81
C LEU A 477 -43.73 13.99 19.39
N ASP A 478 -44.96 13.54 19.15
CA ASP A 478 -46.10 14.38 18.76
C ASP A 478 -45.86 15.33 17.58
N GLN A 479 -44.99 14.89 16.63
CA GLN A 479 -44.55 15.66 15.46
C GLN A 479 -43.83 16.98 15.80
N ARG A 480 -43.30 17.12 17.01
CA ARG A 480 -42.52 18.28 17.48
C ARG A 480 -41.09 17.85 17.87
N GLY A 481 -40.21 18.81 17.97
CA GLY A 481 -38.84 18.65 18.42
C GLY A 481 -37.86 18.16 17.33
N SER A 482 -36.59 18.47 17.56
CA SER A 482 -35.47 18.00 16.74
C SER A 482 -34.32 17.55 17.63
N SER A 483 -33.62 16.52 17.20
CA SER A 483 -32.41 16.03 17.86
C SER A 483 -31.28 16.00 16.87
N PHE A 484 -30.24 16.78 17.10
CA PHE A 484 -28.99 16.74 16.35
C PHE A 484 -28.02 15.81 17.09
N ARG A 485 -27.62 14.74 16.45
CA ARG A 485 -26.73 13.71 16.97
C ARG A 485 -25.37 13.80 16.32
N VAL A 486 -24.32 13.85 17.11
CA VAL A 486 -22.92 13.97 16.67
C VAL A 486 -22.12 12.84 17.28
N TRP A 487 -21.55 12.00 16.42
CA TRP A 487 -20.58 10.96 16.80
C TRP A 487 -19.19 11.51 16.67
N TRP A 488 -18.51 11.72 17.79
CA TRP A 488 -17.13 12.17 17.81
C TRP A 488 -16.20 11.01 18.13
N PRO A 489 -15.13 10.74 17.33
CA PRO A 489 -14.25 9.60 17.57
C PRO A 489 -13.45 9.79 18.86
N ARG A 490 -13.34 8.73 19.68
CA ARG A 490 -12.54 8.73 20.91
C ARG A 490 -11.04 8.75 20.66
N THR A 491 -10.62 8.19 19.54
CA THR A 491 -9.23 8.25 19.09
C THR A 491 -9.18 9.18 17.87
N PRO A 492 -8.46 10.30 17.94
CA PRO A 492 -8.32 11.15 16.77
C PRO A 492 -7.72 10.33 15.61
N ARG A 493 -8.30 10.43 14.43
CA ARG A 493 -7.63 9.93 13.23
C ARG A 493 -6.27 10.62 13.18
N ARG A 494 -5.19 9.87 13.40
CA ARG A 494 -3.87 10.31 12.93
C ARG A 494 -4.03 10.49 11.43
N THR A 495 -4.12 11.72 10.98
CA THR A 495 -3.87 12.02 9.58
C THR A 495 -2.44 11.55 9.34
N ASN A 496 -2.29 10.40 8.67
CA ASN A 496 -1.01 9.98 8.13
C ASN A 496 -0.61 11.06 7.11
N ASN A 497 -0.01 12.13 7.58
CA ASN A 497 0.94 12.92 6.82
C ASN A 497 2.25 12.12 6.87
N GLY A 498 2.31 11.02 6.06
CA GLY A 498 3.49 10.28 5.73
C GLY A 498 3.95 10.66 4.35
#